data_0b00721668c6355154a9e760422f9caf
#
_entry.id   0b00721668c6355154a9e760422f9caf
#
_cell.length_a   1.000
_cell.length_b   1.000
_cell.length_c   1.000
_cell.angle_alpha   90.00
_cell.angle_beta   90.00
_cell.angle_gamma   90.00
#
_symmetry.space_group_name_H-M   'P 1'
#
loop_
_entity.id
_entity.type
_entity.pdbx_description
1 polymer ?
#
loop_
_entity_poly.entity_id
_entity_poly.type
_entity_poly.pdbx_seq_one_letter_code
_entity_poly.pdbx_strand_id
1 'polypeptide(L)'
;MQELIDFGAEEVWLDDEEVPKRTEEYTNGKGCSLVLNSVGGRSATRLAKCLKSGGVHVTFGAMNGEPVRFPTRNLIFDDVRFVGFWLDRWRRQKTKAQIRNALEEILQPLALTEVSYPIDSFFSLDEFPQAFQRNAQSRFGKVLFAKDKQALMDSMN
;
A
#
# COMPACT_ATOMS: atom_id res chain seq x y z
N MET A 1 14.49 -5.37 0.41
CA MET A 1 14.39 -3.88 0.51
C MET A 1 14.89 -3.22 -0.77
N GLN A 2 15.99 -3.72 -1.36
CA GLN A 2 16.49 -3.17 -2.63
C GLN A 2 15.42 -3.15 -3.74
N GLU A 3 14.65 -4.22 -3.88
CA GLU A 3 13.56 -4.31 -4.84
C GLU A 3 12.55 -3.14 -4.77
N LEU A 4 12.25 -2.63 -3.57
CA LEU A 4 11.35 -1.48 -3.42
C LEU A 4 12.01 -0.16 -3.83
N ILE A 5 13.31 -0.01 -3.60
CA ILE A 5 14.10 1.12 -4.12
C ILE A 5 14.11 1.08 -5.65
N ASP A 6 14.32 -0.10 -6.24
CA ASP A 6 14.32 -0.30 -7.69
C ASP A 6 12.94 0.01 -8.32
N PHE A 7 11.86 -0.10 -7.53
CA PHE A 7 10.51 0.32 -7.89
C PHE A 7 10.21 1.80 -7.62
N GLY A 8 11.21 2.60 -7.25
CA GLY A 8 11.10 4.04 -7.11
C GLY A 8 10.82 4.54 -5.68
N ALA A 9 10.94 3.70 -4.66
CA ALA A 9 10.92 4.19 -3.30
C ALA A 9 12.22 4.95 -2.99
N GLU A 10 12.11 6.14 -2.42
CA GLU A 10 13.29 6.93 -2.01
C GLU A 10 14.00 6.28 -0.83
N GLU A 11 13.22 5.75 0.14
CA GLU A 11 13.71 5.05 1.32
C GLU A 11 12.82 3.87 1.67
N VAL A 12 13.43 2.81 2.20
CA VAL A 12 12.71 1.60 2.64
C VAL A 12 13.22 1.15 4.00
N TRP A 13 12.34 1.11 4.98
CA TRP A 13 12.67 0.69 6.35
C TRP A 13 11.77 -0.45 6.80
N LEU A 14 12.28 -1.23 7.75
CA LEU A 14 11.43 -2.16 8.48
C LEU A 14 10.43 -1.37 9.33
N ASP A 15 9.21 -1.89 9.43
CA ASP A 15 8.15 -1.31 10.27
C ASP A 15 8.37 -1.68 11.75
N ASP A 16 9.35 -1.00 12.37
CA ASP A 16 9.74 -1.14 13.76
C ASP A 16 9.56 0.17 14.55
N GLU A 17 9.91 0.17 15.82
CA GLU A 17 9.71 1.33 16.70
C GLU A 17 10.61 2.55 16.35
N GLU A 18 11.63 2.36 15.50
CA GLU A 18 12.54 3.42 15.07
C GLU A 18 12.00 4.20 13.85
N VAL A 19 10.93 3.74 13.20
CA VAL A 19 10.36 4.41 12.02
C VAL A 19 10.07 5.90 12.25
N PRO A 20 9.47 6.33 13.37
CA PRO A 20 9.23 7.76 13.58
C PRO A 20 10.51 8.58 13.62
N LYS A 21 11.56 8.08 14.30
CA LYS A 21 12.86 8.74 14.39
C LYS A 21 13.55 8.83 13.03
N ARG A 22 13.59 7.73 12.28
CA ARG A 22 14.13 7.72 10.90
C ARG A 22 13.39 8.71 10.00
N THR A 23 12.07 8.79 10.13
CA THR A 23 11.26 9.76 9.39
C THR A 23 11.63 11.20 9.76
N GLU A 24 11.80 11.49 11.04
CA GLU A 24 12.22 12.80 11.53
C GLU A 24 13.59 13.19 10.95
N GLU A 25 14.57 12.29 11.02
CA GLU A 25 15.91 12.49 10.46
C GLU A 25 15.87 12.71 8.95
N TYR A 26 15.18 11.84 8.22
CA TYR A 26 15.07 11.90 6.75
C TYR A 26 14.38 13.18 6.26
N THR A 27 13.34 13.61 6.95
CA THR A 27 12.57 14.80 6.59
C THR A 27 13.12 16.10 7.20
N ASN A 28 14.28 16.05 7.88
CA ASN A 28 14.86 17.18 8.63
C ASN A 28 13.83 17.80 9.60
N GLY A 29 13.16 16.97 10.37
CA GLY A 29 12.16 17.35 11.37
C GLY A 29 10.80 17.77 10.81
N LYS A 30 10.60 17.76 9.50
CA LYS A 30 9.34 18.23 8.90
C LYS A 30 8.20 17.22 9.03
N GLY A 31 8.50 15.91 9.02
CA GLY A 31 7.51 14.85 9.00
C GLY A 31 6.75 14.72 7.66
N CYS A 32 5.89 13.72 7.58
CA CYS A 32 5.10 13.40 6.38
C CYS A 32 3.78 14.18 6.34
N SER A 33 3.34 14.58 5.16
CA SER A 33 2.02 15.20 4.97
C SER A 33 0.90 14.17 4.94
N LEU A 34 1.20 12.97 4.44
CA LEU A 34 0.27 11.89 4.23
C LEU A 34 0.90 10.56 4.64
N VAL A 35 0.12 9.73 5.30
CA VAL A 35 0.45 8.34 5.61
C VAL A 35 -0.67 7.46 5.11
N LEU A 36 -0.29 6.37 4.42
CA LEU A 36 -1.20 5.33 3.93
C LEU A 36 -0.94 4.05 4.72
N ASN A 37 -1.95 3.58 5.45
CA ASN A 37 -1.85 2.38 6.28
C ASN A 37 -2.82 1.29 5.83
N SER A 38 -2.29 0.08 5.54
CA SER A 38 -3.06 -1.12 5.23
C SER A 38 -2.95 -2.20 6.31
N VAL A 39 -2.00 -2.06 7.24
CA VAL A 39 -1.67 -3.10 8.23
C VAL A 39 -2.57 -3.03 9.46
N GLY A 40 -2.78 -1.84 9.99
CA GLY A 40 -3.52 -1.64 11.25
C GLY A 40 -2.63 -1.72 12.50
N GLY A 41 -3.25 -1.84 13.67
CA GLY A 41 -2.61 -2.07 14.95
C GLY A 41 -1.45 -1.12 15.29
N ARG A 42 -0.33 -1.68 15.76
CA ARG A 42 0.87 -0.91 16.13
C ARG A 42 1.52 -0.18 14.96
N SER A 43 1.48 -0.75 13.75
CA SER A 43 1.98 -0.11 12.54
C SER A 43 1.30 1.26 12.34
N ALA A 44 -0.02 1.30 12.39
CA ALA A 44 -0.76 2.55 12.28
C ALA A 44 -0.36 3.58 13.35
N THR A 45 -0.07 3.14 14.58
CA THR A 45 0.36 4.03 15.67
C THR A 45 1.76 4.61 15.41
N ARG A 46 2.70 3.81 14.90
CA ARG A 46 4.04 4.28 14.53
C ARG A 46 3.97 5.30 13.41
N LEU A 47 3.24 4.96 12.36
CA LEU A 47 3.05 5.84 11.20
C LEU A 47 2.35 7.16 11.56
N ALA A 48 1.45 7.17 12.53
CA ALA A 48 0.83 8.39 13.01
C ALA A 48 1.85 9.38 13.61
N LYS A 49 2.90 8.87 14.25
CA LYS A 49 3.99 9.68 14.81
C LYS A 49 4.92 10.26 13.73
N CYS A 50 4.86 9.76 12.51
CA CYS A 50 5.65 10.26 11.39
C CYS A 50 5.03 11.50 10.73
N LEU A 51 3.78 11.83 11.06
CA LEU A 51 3.06 12.93 10.45
C LEU A 51 3.50 14.30 11.00
N LYS A 52 3.61 15.26 10.09
CA LYS A 52 3.70 16.66 10.46
C LYS A 52 2.37 17.20 11.01
N SER A 53 2.41 18.38 11.64
CA SER A 53 1.19 19.09 12.02
C SER A 53 0.27 19.32 10.81
N GLY A 54 -1.02 19.07 10.97
CA GLY A 54 -2.03 19.11 9.91
C GLY A 54 -1.97 17.92 8.93
N GLY A 55 -1.11 16.93 9.18
CA GLY A 55 -0.98 15.75 8.33
C GLY A 55 -2.19 14.82 8.38
N VAL A 56 -2.28 13.92 7.40
CA VAL A 56 -3.41 13.00 7.25
C VAL A 56 -2.95 11.55 7.31
N HIS A 57 -3.56 10.76 8.18
CA HIS A 57 -3.41 9.31 8.26
C HIS A 57 -4.61 8.63 7.61
N VAL A 58 -4.41 7.95 6.51
CA VAL A 58 -5.46 7.18 5.81
C VAL A 58 -5.30 5.70 6.13
N THR A 59 -6.30 5.09 6.75
CA THR A 59 -6.38 3.65 6.93
C THR A 59 -7.32 3.05 5.88
N PHE A 60 -6.79 2.16 5.04
CA PHE A 60 -7.55 1.50 3.98
C PHE A 60 -7.49 -0.04 4.04
N GLY A 61 -6.86 -0.58 5.06
CA GLY A 61 -6.78 -2.02 5.34
C GLY A 61 -6.52 -2.29 6.83
N ALA A 62 -6.69 -3.54 7.23
CA ALA A 62 -6.47 -4.02 8.59
C ALA A 62 -5.89 -5.44 8.56
N MET A 63 -4.74 -5.61 7.91
CA MET A 63 -4.15 -6.92 7.61
C MET A 63 -3.82 -7.74 8.87
N ASN A 64 -3.47 -7.07 9.98
CA ASN A 64 -3.15 -7.75 11.24
C ASN A 64 -4.37 -7.98 12.15
N GLY A 65 -5.55 -7.48 11.78
CA GLY A 65 -6.78 -7.63 12.55
C GLY A 65 -6.81 -6.89 13.90
N GLU A 66 -5.72 -6.19 14.27
CA GLU A 66 -5.65 -5.48 15.56
C GLU A 66 -6.28 -4.09 15.47
N PRO A 67 -6.94 -3.62 16.56
CA PRO A 67 -7.47 -2.27 16.61
C PRO A 67 -6.33 -1.24 16.56
N VAL A 68 -6.58 -0.14 15.85
CA VAL A 68 -5.66 0.98 15.78
C VAL A 68 -5.78 1.84 17.04
N ARG A 69 -4.64 2.15 17.65
CA ARG A 69 -4.54 3.09 18.77
C ARG A 69 -3.93 4.39 18.27
N PHE A 70 -4.70 5.48 18.34
CA PHE A 70 -4.21 6.78 17.92
C PHE A 70 -3.53 7.51 19.09
N PRO A 71 -2.35 8.12 18.85
CA PRO A 71 -1.71 8.94 19.87
C PRO A 71 -2.55 10.20 20.09
N THR A 72 -3.14 10.33 21.26
CA THR A 72 -4.01 11.48 21.62
C THR A 72 -3.27 12.81 21.47
N ARG A 73 -1.98 12.85 21.77
CA ARG A 73 -1.14 14.04 21.59
C ARG A 73 -1.17 14.58 20.17
N ASN A 74 -0.91 13.71 19.18
CA ASN A 74 -0.91 14.11 17.77
C ASN A 74 -2.28 14.59 17.30
N LEU A 75 -3.35 14.00 17.84
CA LEU A 75 -4.72 14.40 17.53
C LEU A 75 -5.03 15.82 18.01
N ILE A 76 -4.61 16.16 19.23
CA ILE A 76 -4.96 17.42 19.88
C ILE A 76 -3.99 18.56 19.51
N PHE A 77 -2.69 18.29 19.57
CA PHE A 77 -1.67 19.35 19.49
C PHE A 77 -1.07 19.51 18.10
N ASP A 78 -1.10 18.43 17.29
CA ASP A 78 -0.51 18.44 15.96
C ASP A 78 -1.59 18.51 14.86
N ASP A 79 -2.89 18.59 15.20
CA ASP A 79 -4.02 18.62 14.27
C ASP A 79 -3.98 17.51 13.22
N VAL A 80 -3.49 16.32 13.60
CA VAL A 80 -3.41 15.16 12.72
C VAL A 80 -4.82 14.60 12.49
N ARG A 81 -5.17 14.39 11.23
CA ARG A 81 -6.47 13.84 10.85
C ARG A 81 -6.37 12.36 10.53
N PHE A 82 -7.26 11.56 11.12
CA PHE A 82 -7.37 10.13 10.87
C PHE A 82 -8.63 9.87 10.05
N VAL A 83 -8.48 9.26 8.90
CA VAL A 83 -9.57 8.96 7.99
C VAL A 83 -9.53 7.51 7.53
N GLY A 84 -10.70 6.90 7.38
CA GLY A 84 -10.84 5.59 6.78
C GLY A 84 -11.18 5.71 5.30
N PHE A 85 -10.56 4.90 4.47
CA PHE A 85 -10.93 4.76 3.07
C PHE A 85 -11.41 3.34 2.79
N TRP A 86 -12.63 3.23 2.27
CA TRP A 86 -13.19 1.97 1.81
C TRP A 86 -13.58 2.08 0.33
N LEU A 87 -12.86 1.37 -0.51
CA LEU A 87 -13.01 1.42 -1.97
C LEU A 87 -14.45 1.12 -2.43
N ASP A 88 -15.14 0.15 -1.80
CA ASP A 88 -16.51 -0.18 -2.20
C ASP A 88 -17.49 0.97 -1.90
N ARG A 89 -17.35 1.64 -0.74
CA ARG A 89 -18.14 2.84 -0.41
C ARG A 89 -17.86 3.95 -1.43
N TRP A 90 -16.60 4.21 -1.73
CA TRP A 90 -16.21 5.21 -2.73
C TRP A 90 -16.84 4.90 -4.07
N ARG A 91 -16.75 3.64 -4.54
CA ARG A 91 -17.33 3.17 -5.79
C ARG A 91 -18.85 3.37 -5.85
N ARG A 92 -19.58 3.05 -4.76
CA ARG A 92 -21.04 3.21 -4.67
C ARG A 92 -21.50 4.66 -4.71
N GLN A 93 -20.64 5.59 -4.30
CA GLN A 93 -20.93 7.03 -4.29
C GLN A 93 -20.59 7.73 -5.61
N LYS A 94 -20.04 7.01 -6.58
CA LYS A 94 -19.59 7.55 -7.86
C LYS A 94 -20.46 7.08 -9.01
N THR A 95 -20.61 7.95 -10.00
CA THR A 95 -21.21 7.57 -11.29
C THR A 95 -20.26 6.67 -12.09
N LYS A 96 -20.81 5.93 -13.06
CA LYS A 96 -19.97 5.12 -13.97
C LYS A 96 -18.90 5.95 -14.68
N ALA A 97 -19.24 7.17 -15.09
CA ALA A 97 -18.29 8.08 -15.72
C ALA A 97 -17.13 8.47 -14.79
N GLN A 98 -17.44 8.84 -13.54
CA GLN A 98 -16.41 9.17 -12.54
C GLN A 98 -15.49 7.98 -12.22
N ILE A 99 -16.04 6.77 -12.16
CA ILE A 99 -15.23 5.55 -11.96
C ILE A 99 -14.33 5.32 -13.17
N ARG A 100 -14.87 5.48 -14.39
CA ARG A 100 -14.08 5.33 -15.63
C ARG A 100 -12.92 6.33 -15.66
N ASN A 101 -13.19 7.60 -15.43
CA ASN A 101 -12.16 8.63 -15.42
C ASN A 101 -11.04 8.33 -14.40
N ALA A 102 -11.41 7.92 -13.16
CA ALA A 102 -10.43 7.55 -12.15
C ALA A 102 -9.59 6.32 -12.56
N LEU A 103 -10.19 5.35 -13.25
CA LEU A 103 -9.45 4.22 -13.80
C LEU A 103 -8.53 4.63 -14.95
N GLU A 104 -8.96 5.51 -15.83
CA GLU A 104 -8.16 6.04 -16.93
C GLU A 104 -6.93 6.80 -16.40
N GLU A 105 -7.09 7.62 -15.35
CA GLU A 105 -5.99 8.31 -14.67
C GLU A 105 -4.95 7.34 -14.09
N ILE A 106 -5.39 6.17 -13.58
CA ILE A 106 -4.49 5.14 -13.03
C ILE A 106 -3.86 4.31 -14.17
N LEU A 107 -4.63 3.98 -15.19
CA LEU A 107 -4.18 3.09 -16.27
C LEU A 107 -3.21 3.78 -17.23
N GLN A 108 -3.28 5.12 -17.37
CA GLN A 108 -2.40 5.86 -18.26
C GLN A 108 -0.92 5.70 -17.89
N PRO A 109 -0.46 5.93 -16.64
CA PRO A 109 0.93 5.67 -16.25
C PRO A 109 1.34 4.20 -16.40
N LEU A 110 0.41 3.27 -16.17
CA LEU A 110 0.66 1.84 -16.36
C LEU A 110 0.89 1.48 -17.83
N ALA A 111 0.08 2.04 -18.73
CA ALA A 111 0.20 1.81 -20.17
C ALA A 111 1.51 2.41 -20.75
N LEU A 112 2.02 3.48 -20.14
CA LEU A 112 3.29 4.11 -20.50
C LEU A 112 4.52 3.43 -19.84
N THR A 113 4.33 2.33 -19.12
CA THR A 113 5.39 1.64 -18.37
C THR A 113 6.07 2.49 -17.29
N GLU A 114 5.47 3.62 -16.91
CA GLU A 114 5.96 4.48 -15.82
C GLU A 114 5.78 3.82 -14.44
N VAL A 115 4.81 2.89 -14.33
CA VAL A 115 4.54 2.11 -13.12
C VAL A 115 4.46 0.64 -13.48
N SER A 116 5.17 -0.20 -12.78
CA SER A 116 5.07 -1.65 -12.92
C SER A 116 4.55 -2.29 -11.64
N TYR A 117 3.92 -3.44 -11.78
CA TYR A 117 3.49 -4.26 -10.65
C TYR A 117 4.35 -5.51 -10.57
N PRO A 118 5.03 -5.74 -9.46
CA PRO A 118 5.78 -6.97 -9.30
C PRO A 118 4.83 -8.17 -9.28
N ILE A 119 5.14 -9.16 -10.10
CA ILE A 119 4.45 -10.44 -10.15
C ILE A 119 5.38 -11.50 -9.59
N ASP A 120 4.93 -12.18 -8.54
CA ASP A 120 5.69 -13.24 -7.92
C ASP A 120 5.58 -14.55 -8.71
N SER A 121 4.37 -14.93 -9.06
CA SER A 121 4.13 -16.20 -9.74
C SER A 121 2.77 -16.26 -10.44
N PHE A 122 2.69 -17.12 -11.45
CA PHE A 122 1.46 -17.46 -12.14
C PHE A 122 1.06 -18.92 -11.88
N PHE A 123 -0.24 -19.14 -11.74
CA PHE A 123 -0.83 -20.45 -11.58
C PHE A 123 -2.02 -20.60 -12.54
N SER A 124 -2.25 -21.81 -13.04
CA SER A 124 -3.52 -22.16 -13.66
C SER A 124 -4.62 -22.31 -12.60
N LEU A 125 -5.87 -22.32 -12.99
CA LEU A 125 -6.98 -22.52 -12.05
C LEU A 125 -6.92 -23.88 -11.35
N ASP A 126 -6.37 -24.91 -12.03
CA ASP A 126 -6.22 -26.26 -11.47
C ASP A 126 -5.12 -26.31 -10.35
N GLU A 127 -4.21 -25.34 -10.37
CA GLU A 127 -3.14 -25.19 -9.38
C GLU A 127 -3.56 -24.30 -8.20
N PHE A 128 -4.87 -24.11 -7.94
CA PHE A 128 -5.32 -23.19 -6.88
C PHE A 128 -4.78 -23.51 -5.48
N PRO A 129 -4.61 -24.80 -5.04
CA PRO A 129 -4.05 -25.07 -3.73
C PRO A 129 -2.62 -24.56 -3.58
N GLN A 130 -1.78 -24.74 -4.61
CA GLN A 130 -0.39 -24.27 -4.67
C GLN A 130 -0.33 -22.74 -4.69
N ALA A 131 -1.22 -22.09 -5.44
CA ALA A 131 -1.34 -20.65 -5.48
C ALA A 131 -1.67 -20.05 -4.09
N PHE A 132 -2.62 -20.66 -3.37
CA PHE A 132 -2.96 -20.23 -2.01
C PHE A 132 -1.81 -20.49 -1.03
N GLN A 133 -1.13 -21.62 -1.14
CA GLN A 133 0.05 -21.92 -0.32
C GLN A 133 1.16 -20.88 -0.58
N ARG A 134 1.46 -20.55 -1.85
CA ARG A 134 2.42 -19.52 -2.22
C ARG A 134 2.01 -18.14 -1.71
N ASN A 135 0.72 -17.81 -1.83
CA ASN A 135 0.19 -16.54 -1.34
C ASN A 135 0.33 -16.33 0.17
N ALA A 136 0.35 -17.40 0.95
CA ALA A 136 0.54 -17.36 2.40
C ALA A 136 2.00 -17.21 2.83
N GLN A 137 2.97 -17.38 1.92
CA GLN A 137 4.40 -17.24 2.20
C GLN A 137 4.87 -15.80 2.01
N SER A 138 6.04 -15.48 2.60
CA SER A 138 6.72 -14.20 2.31
C SER A 138 7.08 -14.13 0.83
N ARG A 139 6.72 -13.01 0.19
CA ARG A 139 6.96 -12.80 -1.23
C ARG A 139 7.01 -11.32 -1.57
N PHE A 140 7.60 -11.03 -2.71
CA PHE A 140 7.51 -9.74 -3.37
C PHE A 140 6.68 -9.90 -4.66
N GLY A 141 5.59 -9.14 -4.75
CA GLY A 141 4.68 -9.20 -5.89
C GLY A 141 3.39 -9.98 -5.65
N LYS A 142 2.60 -10.09 -6.71
CA LYS A 142 1.28 -10.72 -6.71
C LYS A 142 1.36 -12.16 -7.21
N VAL A 143 0.59 -13.04 -6.56
CA VAL A 143 0.29 -14.37 -7.07
C VAL A 143 -0.95 -14.23 -7.95
N LEU A 144 -0.85 -14.62 -9.21
CA LEU A 144 -1.90 -14.47 -10.21
C LEU A 144 -2.37 -15.81 -10.77
N PHE A 145 -3.66 -15.88 -11.10
CA PHE A 145 -4.19 -16.95 -11.93
C PHE A 145 -4.20 -16.54 -13.39
N ALA A 146 -3.70 -17.41 -14.26
CA ALA A 146 -3.67 -17.20 -15.70
C ALA A 146 -4.40 -18.33 -16.40
N LYS A 147 -5.25 -18.00 -17.39
CA LYS A 147 -5.92 -19.00 -18.23
C LYS A 147 -4.93 -19.75 -19.12
N ASP A 148 -3.95 -19.03 -19.66
CA ASP A 148 -2.83 -19.57 -20.42
C ASP A 148 -1.54 -19.08 -19.76
N LYS A 149 -1.04 -19.89 -18.83
CA LYS A 149 0.18 -19.60 -18.06
C LYS A 149 1.41 -19.51 -18.96
N GLN A 150 1.48 -20.40 -19.95
CA GLN A 150 2.65 -20.46 -20.84
C GLN A 150 2.73 -19.22 -21.73
N ALA A 151 1.63 -18.84 -22.36
CA ALA A 151 1.58 -17.65 -23.22
C ALA A 151 1.93 -16.37 -22.46
N LEU A 152 1.56 -16.26 -21.17
CA LEU A 152 1.95 -15.12 -20.34
C LEU A 152 3.43 -15.13 -19.98
N MET A 153 3.99 -16.28 -19.64
CA MET A 153 5.42 -16.40 -19.34
C MET A 153 6.27 -16.07 -20.56
N ASP A 154 5.86 -16.51 -21.75
CA ASP A 154 6.55 -16.24 -23.01
C ASP A 154 6.49 -14.75 -23.40
N SER A 155 5.44 -14.03 -23.01
CA SER A 155 5.30 -12.58 -23.27
C SER A 155 6.13 -11.67 -22.34
N MET A 156 6.65 -12.22 -21.24
CA MET A 156 7.44 -11.48 -20.24
C MET A 156 8.96 -11.66 -20.42
N ASN A 157 9.40 -12.56 -21.32
CA ASN A 157 10.79 -12.79 -21.73
C ASN A 157 11.12 -12.04 -23.03
#